data_0ba3c35907efa38a806cd7b4ab3f7ee7
#
_entry.id   0ba3c35907efa38a806cd7b4ab3f7ee7
#
_cell.length_a   1.000
_cell.length_b   1.000
_cell.length_c   1.000
_cell.angle_alpha   90.00
_cell.angle_beta   90.00
_cell.angle_gamma   90.00
#
_symmetry.space_group_name_H-M   'P 1'
#
loop_
_entity.id
_entity.type
_entity.pdbx_description
1 polymer ?
#
loop_
_entity_poly.entity_id
_entity_poly.type
_entity_poly.pdbx_seq_one_letter_code
_entity_poly.pdbx_strand_id
1 'polypeptide(L)'
;ADGILHLTICEPAMGSAAFLNEAINQLAEAYISRKEQETGEIIGYEDRFNQLQKVKMFIADRNVYGVDLNPVAVELAEVSLWLNTIYPNGFVPWFGTQLVNGNSLISARRQCYRVSSLQATSKGLRWYEKAPERVPLGTERKRGKLATQIYHFLLGDPGMCSYTDKVIKQLEPAKIKFLNTWNKAFTAPYCDDDIETLKKLSKTIDKLWKDQISLRQQLK
;
A
#
# COMPACT_ATOMS: atom_id res chain seq x y z
N ALA A 1 9.45 24.60 -7.60
CA ALA A 1 8.04 24.33 -7.26
C ALA A 1 7.64 22.90 -7.66
N ASP A 2 7.89 22.51 -8.90
CA ASP A 2 7.36 21.26 -9.47
C ASP A 2 7.75 19.98 -8.71
N GLY A 3 8.87 19.98 -7.99
CA GLY A 3 9.23 18.88 -7.11
C GLY A 3 8.16 18.55 -6.04
N ILE A 4 7.37 19.54 -5.61
CA ILE A 4 6.27 19.37 -4.64
C ILE A 4 5.15 18.51 -5.26
N LEU A 5 4.86 18.71 -6.55
CA LEU A 5 3.83 17.97 -7.27
C LEU A 5 4.19 16.48 -7.53
N HIS A 6 5.42 16.09 -7.23
CA HIS A 6 5.88 14.71 -7.32
C HIS A 6 5.90 13.96 -5.97
N LEU A 7 5.62 14.67 -4.87
CA LEU A 7 5.52 14.05 -3.55
C LEU A 7 4.30 13.13 -3.49
N THR A 8 4.45 11.99 -2.83
CA THR A 8 3.35 11.07 -2.55
C THR A 8 3.10 11.02 -1.06
N ILE A 9 1.85 11.22 -0.66
CA ILE A 9 1.41 11.19 0.73
C ILE A 9 0.57 9.93 0.91
N CYS A 10 0.81 9.18 1.97
CA CYS A 10 0.01 8.02 2.33
C CYS A 10 -0.33 8.06 3.81
N GLU A 11 -1.62 8.04 4.12
CA GLU A 11 -2.15 7.95 5.49
C GLU A 11 -2.71 6.54 5.73
N PRO A 12 -2.05 5.71 6.57
CA PRO A 12 -2.46 4.32 6.77
C PRO A 12 -3.64 4.14 7.71
N ALA A 13 -4.11 5.20 8.35
CA ALA A 13 -5.29 5.23 9.22
C ALA A 13 -5.98 6.58 9.07
N MET A 14 -6.53 6.83 7.87
CA MET A 14 -6.87 8.18 7.43
C MET A 14 -8.10 8.78 8.11
N GLY A 15 -8.98 7.97 8.72
CA GLY A 15 -10.25 8.44 9.24
C GLY A 15 -11.05 9.15 8.14
N SER A 16 -11.56 10.34 8.44
CA SER A 16 -12.21 11.24 7.48
C SER A 16 -11.24 12.15 6.71
N ALA A 17 -9.97 11.78 6.57
CA ALA A 17 -8.93 12.49 5.85
C ALA A 17 -8.49 13.85 6.44
N ALA A 18 -8.58 14.05 7.75
CA ALA A 18 -8.18 15.32 8.37
C ALA A 18 -6.69 15.65 8.11
N PHE A 19 -5.79 14.68 8.31
CA PHE A 19 -4.35 14.86 8.03
C PHE A 19 -4.06 15.02 6.55
N LEU A 20 -4.77 14.28 5.67
CA LEU A 20 -4.60 14.42 4.23
C LEU A 20 -5.03 15.81 3.74
N ASN A 21 -6.14 16.35 4.25
CA ASN A 21 -6.60 17.69 3.95
C ASN A 21 -5.56 18.75 4.36
N GLU A 22 -5.02 18.64 5.56
CA GLU A 22 -3.99 19.57 6.03
C GLU A 22 -2.70 19.47 5.22
N ALA A 23 -2.28 18.26 4.88
CA ALA A 23 -1.12 18.05 4.00
C ALA A 23 -1.32 18.69 2.62
N ILE A 24 -2.51 18.54 2.02
CA ILE A 24 -2.87 19.19 0.76
C ILE A 24 -2.79 20.70 0.89
N ASN A 25 -3.34 21.27 1.96
CA ASN A 25 -3.32 22.72 2.21
C ASN A 25 -1.90 23.24 2.28
N GLN A 26 -1.05 22.63 3.10
CA GLN A 26 0.34 23.04 3.26
C GLN A 26 1.18 22.90 1.98
N LEU A 27 1.00 21.80 1.25
CA LEU A 27 1.73 21.58 -0.01
C LEU A 27 1.28 22.55 -1.11
N ALA A 28 0.00 22.86 -1.19
CA ALA A 28 -0.51 23.81 -2.17
C ALA A 28 0.01 25.23 -1.90
N GLU A 29 0.01 25.66 -0.65
CA GLU A 29 0.59 26.96 -0.26
C GLU A 29 2.10 27.01 -0.53
N ALA A 30 2.82 25.95 -0.17
CA ALA A 30 4.25 25.86 -0.44
C ALA A 30 4.57 25.89 -1.94
N TYR A 31 3.71 25.23 -2.76
CA TYR A 31 3.86 25.25 -4.21
C TYR A 31 3.66 26.65 -4.79
N ILE A 32 2.59 27.34 -4.42
CA ILE A 32 2.29 28.70 -4.88
C ILE A 32 3.42 29.65 -4.48
N SER A 33 3.83 29.65 -3.21
CA SER A 33 4.89 30.52 -2.73
C SER A 33 6.23 30.28 -3.44
N ARG A 34 6.58 29.02 -3.73
CA ARG A 34 7.77 28.70 -4.51
C ARG A 34 7.65 29.10 -5.97
N LYS A 35 6.47 28.97 -6.55
CA LYS A 35 6.23 29.36 -7.93
C LYS A 35 6.38 30.87 -8.11
N GLU A 36 5.82 31.65 -7.19
CA GLU A 36 5.99 33.12 -7.15
C GLU A 36 7.48 33.51 -7.04
N GLN A 37 8.25 32.80 -6.21
CA GLN A 37 9.70 33.06 -6.09
C GLN A 37 10.48 32.70 -7.37
N GLU A 38 10.13 31.62 -8.04
CA GLU A 38 10.79 31.16 -9.28
C GLU A 38 10.48 32.06 -10.48
N THR A 39 9.25 32.57 -10.58
CA THR A 39 8.79 33.39 -11.70
C THR A 39 9.06 34.90 -11.48
N GLY A 40 9.19 35.32 -10.22
CA GLY A 40 9.24 36.74 -9.84
C GLY A 40 7.90 37.47 -9.94
N GLU A 41 6.80 36.74 -10.28
CA GLU A 41 5.46 37.27 -10.40
C GLU A 41 4.64 36.89 -9.17
N ILE A 42 4.04 37.88 -8.52
CA ILE A 42 3.14 37.70 -7.38
C ILE A 42 1.70 37.52 -7.91
N ILE A 43 1.07 36.46 -7.55
CA ILE A 43 -0.34 36.23 -7.92
C ILE A 43 -1.25 37.20 -7.19
N GLY A 44 -2.08 37.93 -7.92
CA GLY A 44 -3.05 38.87 -7.34
C GLY A 44 -3.99 38.20 -6.35
N TYR A 45 -4.42 38.91 -5.32
CA TYR A 45 -5.21 38.41 -4.21
C TYR A 45 -6.51 37.69 -4.69
N GLU A 46 -7.18 38.24 -5.70
CA GLU A 46 -8.40 37.67 -6.25
C GLU A 46 -8.17 36.35 -6.98
N ASP A 47 -7.04 36.21 -7.66
CA ASP A 47 -6.66 34.99 -8.40
C ASP A 47 -6.04 33.93 -7.51
N ARG A 48 -5.41 34.36 -6.40
CA ARG A 48 -4.67 33.47 -5.50
C ARG A 48 -5.55 32.32 -4.96
N PHE A 49 -6.77 32.63 -4.54
CA PHE A 49 -7.71 31.61 -4.05
C PHE A 49 -8.01 30.56 -5.11
N ASN A 50 -8.32 30.99 -6.33
CA ASN A 50 -8.65 30.08 -7.43
C ASN A 50 -7.43 29.23 -7.83
N GLN A 51 -6.24 29.82 -7.86
CA GLN A 51 -5.01 29.10 -8.15
C GLN A 51 -4.69 28.07 -7.05
N LEU A 52 -4.85 28.44 -5.80
CA LEU A 52 -4.66 27.55 -4.66
C LEU A 52 -5.60 26.33 -4.72
N GLN A 53 -6.89 26.54 -5.00
CA GLN A 53 -7.85 25.47 -5.12
C GLN A 53 -7.54 24.52 -6.30
N LYS A 54 -7.09 25.05 -7.43
CA LYS A 54 -6.61 24.23 -8.57
C LYS A 54 -5.43 23.36 -8.19
N VAL A 55 -4.46 23.91 -7.46
CA VAL A 55 -3.29 23.16 -6.99
C VAL A 55 -3.70 22.11 -5.95
N LYS A 56 -4.59 22.46 -5.01
CA LYS A 56 -5.15 21.48 -4.05
C LYS A 56 -5.83 20.32 -4.76
N MET A 57 -6.66 20.60 -5.75
CA MET A 57 -7.34 19.54 -6.53
C MET A 57 -6.34 18.65 -7.25
N PHE A 58 -5.31 19.24 -7.86
CA PHE A 58 -4.25 18.48 -8.53
C PHE A 58 -3.52 17.54 -7.55
N ILE A 59 -3.16 18.03 -6.36
CA ILE A 59 -2.48 17.25 -5.32
C ILE A 59 -3.40 16.13 -4.80
N ALA A 60 -4.67 16.43 -4.53
CA ALA A 60 -5.64 15.45 -4.07
C ALA A 60 -5.85 14.32 -5.10
N ASP A 61 -6.00 14.66 -6.38
CA ASP A 61 -6.24 13.70 -7.45
C ASP A 61 -5.03 12.80 -7.74
N ARG A 62 -3.80 13.23 -7.46
CA ARG A 62 -2.59 12.55 -7.94
C ARG A 62 -1.64 12.04 -6.87
N ASN A 63 -1.59 12.72 -5.74
CA ASN A 63 -0.49 12.58 -4.79
C ASN A 63 -0.91 11.93 -3.47
N VAL A 64 -2.21 11.87 -3.18
CA VAL A 64 -2.76 11.49 -1.88
C VAL A 64 -3.30 10.08 -1.92
N TYR A 65 -2.96 9.30 -0.91
CA TYR A 65 -3.40 7.91 -0.71
C TYR A 65 -3.81 7.72 0.74
N GLY A 66 -4.87 6.96 0.96
CA GLY A 66 -5.35 6.67 2.30
C GLY A 66 -5.90 5.26 2.43
N VAL A 67 -5.76 4.71 3.63
CA VAL A 67 -6.37 3.42 4.01
C VAL A 67 -7.10 3.62 5.31
N ASP A 68 -8.32 3.09 5.44
CA ASP A 68 -9.01 3.00 6.71
C ASP A 68 -9.76 1.68 6.84
N LEU A 69 -9.84 1.18 8.06
CA LEU A 69 -10.55 -0.06 8.37
C LEU A 69 -12.08 0.13 8.31
N ASN A 70 -12.55 1.35 8.60
CA ASN A 70 -13.95 1.68 8.60
C ASN A 70 -14.40 2.17 7.21
N PRO A 71 -15.30 1.46 6.49
CA PRO A 71 -15.75 1.87 5.18
C PRO A 71 -16.45 3.23 5.17
N VAL A 72 -17.18 3.58 6.23
CA VAL A 72 -17.82 4.90 6.36
C VAL A 72 -16.78 6.02 6.45
N ALA A 73 -15.64 5.78 7.11
CA ALA A 73 -14.55 6.74 7.16
C ALA A 73 -13.96 6.99 5.76
N VAL A 74 -13.85 5.96 4.91
CA VAL A 74 -13.39 6.10 3.51
C VAL A 74 -14.33 6.99 2.71
N GLU A 75 -15.65 6.77 2.78
CA GLU A 75 -16.64 7.61 2.11
C GLU A 75 -16.60 9.05 2.61
N LEU A 76 -16.50 9.26 3.92
CA LEU A 76 -16.34 10.59 4.51
C LEU A 76 -15.03 11.26 4.07
N ALA A 77 -13.94 10.50 3.92
CA ALA A 77 -12.69 11.02 3.43
C ALA A 77 -12.79 11.51 1.99
N GLU A 78 -13.47 10.78 1.10
CA GLU A 78 -13.72 11.19 -0.28
C GLU A 78 -14.47 12.51 -0.35
N VAL A 79 -15.56 12.63 0.41
CA VAL A 79 -16.36 13.86 0.49
C VAL A 79 -15.53 15.02 1.07
N SER A 80 -14.78 14.76 2.15
CA SER A 80 -13.95 15.76 2.83
C SER A 80 -12.86 16.31 1.91
N LEU A 81 -12.17 15.44 1.18
CA LEU A 81 -11.14 15.83 0.20
C LEU A 81 -11.76 16.64 -0.95
N TRP A 82 -12.91 16.20 -1.46
CA TRP A 82 -13.60 16.94 -2.51
C TRP A 82 -14.01 18.34 -2.06
N LEU A 83 -14.64 18.46 -0.89
CA LEU A 83 -15.05 19.77 -0.33
C LEU A 83 -13.85 20.72 -0.09
N ASN A 84 -12.71 20.20 0.32
CA ASN A 84 -11.50 21.01 0.51
C ASN A 84 -10.88 21.51 -0.80
N THR A 85 -11.17 20.86 -1.91
CA THR A 85 -10.47 21.09 -3.19
C THR A 85 -11.36 21.63 -4.30
N ILE A 86 -12.67 21.76 -4.07
CA ILE A 86 -13.64 22.24 -5.06
C ILE A 86 -13.34 23.67 -5.50
N TYR A 87 -13.44 23.92 -6.80
CA TYR A 87 -13.34 25.27 -7.39
C TYR A 87 -14.29 25.41 -8.59
N PRO A 88 -14.64 26.66 -8.98
CA PRO A 88 -15.55 26.90 -10.10
C PRO A 88 -15.01 26.30 -11.41
N ASN A 89 -15.88 25.59 -12.14
CA ASN A 89 -15.54 24.86 -13.36
C ASN A 89 -14.50 23.74 -13.20
N GLY A 90 -14.26 23.29 -11.96
CA GLY A 90 -13.42 22.12 -11.67
C GLY A 90 -14.12 20.81 -11.99
N PHE A 91 -13.35 19.75 -12.18
CA PHE A 91 -13.90 18.41 -12.28
C PHE A 91 -14.17 17.80 -10.89
N VAL A 92 -15.03 16.78 -10.84
CA VAL A 92 -15.21 15.97 -9.64
C VAL A 92 -14.16 14.86 -9.64
N PRO A 93 -13.23 14.82 -8.68
CA PRO A 93 -12.22 13.79 -8.63
C PRO A 93 -12.84 12.44 -8.25
N TRP A 94 -12.23 11.36 -8.71
CA TRP A 94 -12.59 10.01 -8.29
C TRP A 94 -11.45 9.39 -7.50
N PHE A 95 -11.72 9.17 -6.20
CA PHE A 95 -10.70 8.69 -5.26
C PHE A 95 -10.65 7.18 -5.09
N GLY A 96 -11.48 6.41 -5.77
CA GLY A 96 -11.62 4.97 -5.59
C GLY A 96 -10.37 4.12 -5.84
N THR A 97 -9.30 4.70 -6.46
CA THR A 97 -7.99 4.05 -6.58
C THR A 97 -6.95 4.55 -5.57
N GLN A 98 -7.31 5.54 -4.77
CA GLN A 98 -6.41 6.23 -3.85
C GLN A 98 -6.82 6.04 -2.40
N LEU A 99 -8.13 6.06 -2.13
CA LEU A 99 -8.69 5.82 -0.81
C LEU A 99 -9.27 4.40 -0.78
N VAL A 100 -8.81 3.59 0.14
CA VAL A 100 -9.11 2.15 0.14
C VAL A 100 -9.57 1.72 1.52
N ASN A 101 -10.67 0.96 1.55
CA ASN A 101 -11.08 0.27 2.76
C ASN A 101 -10.22 -0.97 2.96
N GLY A 102 -9.57 -1.07 4.12
CA GLY A 102 -8.71 -2.19 4.45
C GLY A 102 -7.91 -2.01 5.74
N ASN A 103 -7.26 -3.08 6.14
CA ASN A 103 -6.35 -3.05 7.28
C ASN A 103 -4.92 -2.81 6.81
N SER A 104 -4.38 -1.63 7.07
CA SER A 104 -3.03 -1.23 6.69
C SER A 104 -1.91 -2.05 7.35
N LEU A 105 -2.19 -2.71 8.47
CA LEU A 105 -1.24 -3.58 9.16
C LEU A 105 -1.13 -4.95 8.48
N ILE A 106 -2.18 -5.40 7.81
CA ILE A 106 -2.20 -6.65 7.03
C ILE A 106 -1.86 -6.30 5.59
N SER A 107 -0.63 -5.86 5.34
CA SER A 107 -0.25 -5.40 4.02
C SER A 107 0.58 -6.43 3.26
N ALA A 108 0.25 -6.58 1.99
CA ALA A 108 1.02 -7.39 1.04
C ALA A 108 2.27 -6.62 0.57
N ARG A 109 3.35 -6.67 1.35
CA ARG A 109 4.62 -6.08 0.93
C ARG A 109 5.11 -6.76 -0.35
N ARG A 110 5.71 -6.00 -1.26
CA ARG A 110 6.36 -6.56 -2.46
C ARG A 110 7.68 -7.23 -2.12
N GLN A 111 7.59 -8.36 -1.46
CA GLN A 111 8.71 -9.20 -1.05
C GLN A 111 8.45 -10.64 -1.51
N CYS A 112 9.50 -11.35 -1.86
CA CYS A 112 9.41 -12.68 -2.43
C CYS A 112 10.41 -13.63 -1.77
N TYR A 113 10.07 -14.91 -1.77
CA TYR A 113 10.99 -16.01 -1.51
C TYR A 113 11.34 -16.72 -2.81
N ARG A 114 12.56 -17.25 -2.91
CA ARG A 114 12.95 -18.15 -4.01
C ARG A 114 12.32 -19.51 -3.81
N VAL A 115 11.82 -20.11 -4.88
CA VAL A 115 11.27 -21.47 -4.85
C VAL A 115 12.22 -22.48 -4.18
N SER A 116 13.52 -22.40 -4.48
CA SER A 116 14.54 -23.26 -3.89
C SER A 116 14.67 -23.14 -2.37
N SER A 117 14.20 -22.04 -1.76
CA SER A 117 14.21 -21.89 -0.30
C SER A 117 12.92 -22.38 0.37
N LEU A 118 11.84 -22.59 -0.40
CA LEU A 118 10.54 -23.02 0.09
C LEU A 118 10.44 -24.55 0.23
N GLN A 119 11.23 -25.27 -0.54
CA GLN A 119 11.29 -26.72 -0.51
C GLN A 119 12.19 -27.21 0.66
N ALA A 120 12.02 -28.45 1.06
CA ALA A 120 12.86 -29.04 2.09
C ALA A 120 14.34 -29.01 1.70
N THR A 121 15.17 -28.40 2.54
CA THR A 121 16.60 -28.33 2.33
C THR A 121 17.33 -29.36 3.17
N SER A 122 18.42 -29.93 2.65
CA SER A 122 19.28 -30.89 3.35
C SER A 122 19.92 -30.34 4.64
N LYS A 123 19.87 -29.03 4.86
CA LYS A 123 20.42 -28.34 6.05
C LYS A 123 19.40 -28.10 7.17
N GLY A 124 18.16 -28.58 7.06
CA GLY A 124 17.14 -28.46 8.09
C GLY A 124 16.67 -27.03 8.41
N LEU A 125 17.15 -26.02 7.68
CA LEU A 125 16.71 -24.63 7.84
C LEU A 125 15.29 -24.48 7.31
N ARG A 126 14.45 -23.86 8.12
CA ARG A 126 13.07 -23.53 7.72
C ARG A 126 13.09 -22.35 6.77
N TRP A 127 12.23 -22.36 5.75
CA TRP A 127 12.21 -21.34 4.71
C TRP A 127 12.03 -19.91 5.25
N TYR A 128 11.28 -19.75 6.35
CA TYR A 128 10.97 -18.46 6.98
C TYR A 128 12.08 -17.95 7.92
N GLU A 129 13.14 -18.70 8.16
CA GLU A 129 14.33 -18.22 8.90
C GLU A 129 15.16 -17.26 8.04
N LYS A 130 14.92 -17.22 6.73
CA LYS A 130 15.52 -16.23 5.83
C LYS A 130 14.54 -15.07 5.61
N ALA A 131 15.07 -13.86 5.58
CA ALA A 131 14.27 -12.70 5.20
C ALA A 131 13.86 -12.77 3.72
N PRO A 132 12.62 -12.36 3.37
CA PRO A 132 12.18 -12.29 1.98
C PRO A 132 12.93 -11.18 1.22
N GLU A 133 13.19 -11.43 -0.05
CA GLU A 133 13.84 -10.46 -0.94
C GLU A 133 12.84 -9.39 -1.38
N ARG A 134 13.23 -8.10 -1.31
CA ARG A 134 12.37 -7.00 -1.76
C ARG A 134 12.31 -6.98 -3.29
N VAL A 135 11.11 -6.83 -3.84
CA VAL A 135 10.89 -6.60 -5.27
C VAL A 135 10.78 -5.09 -5.51
N PRO A 136 11.67 -4.48 -6.29
CA PRO A 136 11.67 -3.05 -6.57
C PRO A 136 10.38 -2.59 -7.25
N LEU A 137 9.97 -1.33 -7.00
CA LEU A 137 8.85 -0.68 -7.65
C LEU A 137 9.32 0.02 -8.95
N GLY A 138 8.62 -0.25 -10.01
CA GLY A 138 8.36 0.57 -11.20
C GLY A 138 9.51 1.03 -12.09
N THR A 139 10.31 1.96 -11.71
CA THR A 139 11.27 2.64 -12.63
C THR A 139 12.56 1.87 -12.85
N GLU A 140 12.92 0.99 -11.95
CA GLU A 140 14.00 0.02 -12.19
C GLU A 140 13.49 -1.14 -13.07
N ARG A 141 13.03 -0.80 -14.23
CA ARG A 141 12.25 -1.61 -15.18
C ARG A 141 12.84 -2.96 -15.57
N LYS A 142 14.06 -3.29 -15.18
CA LYS A 142 14.75 -4.51 -15.58
C LYS A 142 14.72 -5.64 -14.55
N ARG A 143 14.20 -5.40 -13.33
CA ARG A 143 14.20 -6.39 -12.24
C ARG A 143 12.85 -6.49 -11.53
N GLY A 144 11.81 -6.85 -12.28
CA GLY A 144 10.58 -7.34 -11.66
C GLY A 144 10.81 -8.66 -10.92
N LYS A 145 9.78 -9.20 -10.29
CA LYS A 145 9.80 -10.52 -9.69
C LYS A 145 10.21 -11.58 -10.73
N LEU A 146 11.14 -12.46 -10.37
CA LEU A 146 11.55 -13.58 -11.22
C LEU A 146 10.46 -14.67 -11.24
N ALA A 147 10.39 -15.46 -12.29
CA ALA A 147 9.48 -16.61 -12.39
C ALA A 147 9.75 -17.67 -11.30
N THR A 148 10.96 -17.69 -10.75
CA THR A 148 11.41 -18.57 -9.66
C THR A 148 11.15 -18.00 -8.26
N GLN A 149 10.44 -16.88 -8.16
CA GLN A 149 10.11 -16.22 -6.90
C GLN A 149 8.60 -16.24 -6.66
N ILE A 150 8.21 -16.41 -5.40
CA ILE A 150 6.82 -16.42 -4.92
C ILE A 150 6.66 -15.30 -3.90
N TYR A 151 5.56 -14.57 -3.98
CA TYR A 151 5.26 -13.50 -3.02
C TYR A 151 5.11 -14.05 -1.60
N HIS A 152 5.72 -13.38 -0.63
CA HIS A 152 5.73 -13.81 0.77
C HIS A 152 4.34 -13.93 1.37
N PHE A 153 3.39 -13.06 0.98
CA PHE A 153 2.01 -13.07 1.50
C PHE A 153 1.14 -14.22 0.97
N LEU A 154 1.65 -15.01 0.02
CA LEU A 154 1.01 -16.26 -0.42
C LEU A 154 1.41 -17.46 0.44
N LEU A 155 2.37 -17.27 1.34
CA LEU A 155 2.93 -18.33 2.18
C LEU A 155 2.33 -18.27 3.58
N GLY A 156 2.37 -19.40 4.29
CA GLY A 156 1.90 -19.48 5.67
C GLY A 156 2.74 -18.60 6.60
N ASP A 157 2.10 -17.66 7.31
CA ASP A 157 2.80 -16.81 8.28
C ASP A 157 3.24 -17.63 9.49
N PRO A 158 4.55 -17.72 9.79
CA PRO A 158 5.07 -18.45 10.94
C PRO A 158 4.65 -17.84 12.29
N GLY A 159 4.30 -16.54 12.30
CA GLY A 159 3.77 -15.84 13.49
C GLY A 159 2.31 -16.14 13.77
N MET A 160 1.57 -16.71 12.81
CA MET A 160 0.15 -17.01 12.96
C MET A 160 -0.07 -18.05 14.06
N CYS A 161 -0.99 -17.76 14.99
CA CYS A 161 -1.30 -18.62 16.14
C CYS A 161 -0.09 -18.93 17.03
N SER A 162 0.90 -18.06 17.08
CA SER A 162 2.06 -18.18 17.96
C SER A 162 1.79 -17.47 19.29
N TYR A 163 1.56 -18.23 20.34
CA TYR A 163 1.31 -17.71 21.69
C TYR A 163 2.55 -17.91 22.57
N THR A 164 3.13 -16.81 23.02
CA THR A 164 4.33 -16.82 23.88
C THR A 164 3.99 -16.67 25.37
N ASP A 165 2.82 -16.10 25.70
CA ASP A 165 2.39 -15.85 27.05
C ASP A 165 2.27 -17.14 27.88
N LYS A 166 2.85 -17.11 29.10
CA LYS A 166 2.88 -18.27 30.01
C LYS A 166 1.52 -18.56 30.60
N VAL A 167 0.72 -17.53 30.89
CA VAL A 167 -0.61 -17.67 31.50
C VAL A 167 -1.56 -18.35 30.53
N ILE A 168 -1.57 -17.92 29.26
CA ILE A 168 -2.40 -18.53 28.22
C ILE A 168 -2.05 -20.00 28.02
N LYS A 169 -0.74 -20.33 28.05
CA LYS A 169 -0.27 -21.73 27.95
C LYS A 169 -0.71 -22.61 29.11
N GLN A 170 -0.86 -22.05 30.30
CA GLN A 170 -1.34 -22.77 31.49
C GLN A 170 -2.86 -22.93 31.52
N LEU A 171 -3.60 -21.91 31.04
CA LEU A 171 -5.06 -21.94 31.03
C LEU A 171 -5.63 -22.94 30.02
N GLU A 172 -5.02 -23.06 28.83
CA GLU A 172 -5.55 -23.86 27.71
C GLU A 172 -4.48 -24.71 27.03
N PRO A 173 -3.81 -25.63 27.76
CA PRO A 173 -2.65 -26.36 27.24
C PRO A 173 -2.99 -27.26 26.03
N ALA A 174 -4.18 -27.84 26.01
CA ALA A 174 -4.63 -28.71 24.90
C ALA A 174 -4.83 -27.91 23.60
N LYS A 175 -5.48 -26.73 23.70
CA LYS A 175 -5.67 -25.84 22.54
C LYS A 175 -4.35 -25.32 22.02
N ILE A 176 -3.44 -24.92 22.90
CA ILE A 176 -2.10 -24.46 22.51
C ILE A 176 -1.32 -25.57 21.81
N LYS A 177 -1.40 -26.81 22.29
CA LYS A 177 -0.75 -27.96 21.63
C LYS A 177 -1.32 -28.20 20.23
N PHE A 178 -2.64 -28.13 20.09
CA PHE A 178 -3.30 -28.23 18.77
C PHE A 178 -2.86 -27.13 17.82
N LEU A 179 -2.88 -25.86 18.26
CA LEU A 179 -2.46 -24.71 17.46
C LEU A 179 -0.98 -24.79 17.04
N ASN A 180 -0.11 -25.24 17.94
CA ASN A 180 1.31 -25.43 17.61
C ASN A 180 1.50 -26.55 16.57
N THR A 181 0.72 -27.62 16.65
CA THR A 181 0.77 -28.72 15.67
C THR A 181 0.26 -28.23 14.31
N TRP A 182 -0.84 -27.49 14.30
CA TRP A 182 -1.38 -26.85 13.09
C TRP A 182 -0.38 -25.86 12.47
N ASN A 183 0.21 -24.99 13.28
CA ASN A 183 1.20 -24.01 12.81
C ASN A 183 2.42 -24.70 12.15
N LYS A 184 2.90 -25.79 12.74
CA LYS A 184 3.99 -26.58 12.14
C LYS A 184 3.61 -27.17 10.79
N ALA A 185 2.38 -27.64 10.62
CA ALA A 185 1.90 -28.14 9.34
C ALA A 185 1.70 -27.00 8.32
N PHE A 186 1.13 -25.88 8.76
CA PHE A 186 0.87 -24.70 7.95
C PHE A 186 2.15 -24.01 7.42
N THR A 187 3.25 -24.10 8.16
CA THR A 187 4.57 -23.54 7.79
C THR A 187 5.56 -24.61 7.31
N ALA A 188 5.08 -25.81 7.03
CA ALA A 188 5.94 -26.89 6.49
C ALA A 188 6.55 -26.50 5.13
N PRO A 189 7.66 -27.10 4.71
CA PRO A 189 8.17 -26.96 3.35
C PRO A 189 7.11 -27.37 2.33
N TYR A 190 7.05 -26.64 1.24
CA TYR A 190 6.05 -26.83 0.18
C TYR A 190 6.47 -27.96 -0.77
N CYS A 191 5.51 -28.78 -1.19
CA CYS A 191 5.71 -29.80 -2.21
C CYS A 191 5.70 -29.19 -3.63
N ASP A 192 6.00 -29.97 -4.65
CA ASP A 192 6.07 -29.47 -6.03
C ASP A 192 4.71 -29.00 -6.54
N ASP A 193 3.61 -29.66 -6.20
CA ASP A 193 2.24 -29.26 -6.58
C ASP A 193 1.83 -27.93 -5.91
N ASP A 194 2.18 -27.75 -4.64
CA ASP A 194 1.99 -26.47 -3.94
C ASP A 194 2.77 -25.34 -4.63
N ILE A 195 4.03 -25.62 -4.96
CA ILE A 195 4.90 -24.66 -5.67
C ILE A 195 4.32 -24.26 -7.01
N GLU A 196 3.77 -25.20 -7.78
CA GLU A 196 3.11 -24.88 -9.05
C GLU A 196 1.88 -24.00 -8.86
N THR A 197 1.07 -24.30 -7.86
CA THR A 197 -0.11 -23.50 -7.51
C THR A 197 0.29 -22.10 -7.08
N LEU A 198 1.29 -21.97 -6.20
CA LEU A 198 1.83 -20.68 -5.75
C LEU A 198 2.44 -19.85 -6.89
N LYS A 199 3.09 -20.50 -7.87
CA LYS A 199 3.58 -19.82 -9.08
C LYS A 199 2.42 -19.26 -9.93
N LYS A 200 1.35 -20.04 -10.12
CA LYS A 200 0.15 -19.59 -10.86
C LYS A 200 -0.49 -18.39 -10.16
N LEU A 201 -0.71 -18.47 -8.83
CA LEU A 201 -1.25 -17.37 -8.02
C LEU A 201 -0.36 -16.12 -8.11
N SER A 202 0.95 -16.29 -7.96
CA SER A 202 1.92 -15.21 -8.03
C SER A 202 1.91 -14.50 -9.39
N LYS A 203 1.73 -15.27 -10.49
CA LYS A 203 1.59 -14.72 -11.84
C LYS A 203 0.27 -13.97 -12.03
N THR A 204 -0.82 -14.47 -11.46
CA THR A 204 -2.12 -13.79 -11.50
C THR A 204 -2.05 -12.44 -10.78
N ILE A 205 -1.40 -12.37 -9.63
CA ILE A 205 -1.18 -11.13 -8.88
C ILE A 205 -0.34 -10.13 -9.69
N ASP A 206 0.72 -10.59 -10.36
CA ASP A 206 1.51 -9.73 -11.26
C ASP A 206 0.65 -9.12 -12.38
N LYS A 207 -0.30 -9.92 -12.92
CA LYS A 207 -1.23 -9.44 -13.94
C LYS A 207 -2.18 -8.39 -13.36
N LEU A 208 -2.84 -8.69 -12.23
CA LEU A 208 -3.78 -7.77 -11.59
C LEU A 208 -3.11 -6.42 -11.24
N TRP A 209 -1.89 -6.42 -10.75
CA TRP A 209 -1.16 -5.17 -10.49
C TRP A 209 -0.85 -4.39 -11.75
N LYS A 210 -0.46 -5.07 -12.84
CA LYS A 210 -0.23 -4.39 -14.13
C LYS A 210 -1.52 -3.78 -14.68
N ASP A 211 -2.61 -4.53 -14.62
CA ASP A 211 -3.93 -4.08 -15.10
C ASP A 211 -4.39 -2.84 -14.29
N GLN A 212 -4.21 -2.86 -12.98
CA GLN A 212 -4.54 -1.73 -12.11
C GLN A 212 -3.67 -0.49 -12.39
N ILE A 213 -2.36 -0.67 -12.58
CA ILE A 213 -1.46 0.44 -12.94
C ILE A 213 -1.85 1.04 -14.29
N SER A 214 -2.17 0.19 -15.28
CA SER A 214 -2.61 0.63 -16.60
C SER A 214 -3.92 1.41 -16.53
N LEU A 215 -4.92 0.89 -15.83
CA LEU A 215 -6.19 1.57 -15.62
C LEU A 215 -6.00 2.95 -14.97
N ARG A 216 -5.18 3.01 -13.94
CA ARG A 216 -4.87 4.26 -13.26
C ARG A 216 -4.14 5.28 -14.15
N GLN A 217 -3.30 4.83 -15.09
CA GLN A 217 -2.65 5.71 -16.05
C GLN A 217 -3.63 6.24 -17.11
N GLN A 218 -4.68 5.49 -17.41
CA GLN A 218 -5.74 5.91 -18.36
C GLN A 218 -6.71 6.91 -17.72
N LEU A 219 -6.92 6.83 -16.41
CA LEU A 219 -7.83 7.72 -15.67
C LEU A 219 -7.19 9.05 -15.26
N LYS A 220 -5.88 9.21 -15.43
CA LYS A 220 -5.08 10.43 -15.17
C LYS A 220 -4.62 11.10 -16.44
#